data_3e97fdd4f2de7a7e0f71d9e5aea509ea
#
_entry.id   3e97fdd4f2de7a7e0f71d9e5aea509ea
#
_cell.length_a   1.000
_cell.length_b   1.000
_cell.length_c   1.000
_cell.angle_alpha   90.00
_cell.angle_beta   90.00
_cell.angle_gamma   90.00
#
_symmetry.space_group_name_H-M   'P 1'
#
loop_
_entity.id
_entity.type
_entity.pdbx_description
1 polymer ?
#
loop_
_entity_poly.entity_id
_entity_poly.type
_entity_poly.pdbx_seq_one_letter_code
_entity_poly.pdbx_strand_id
1 'polypeptide(L)'
;MELPEYLKWINEVKDIDPDEGIKNCGKPQQYIKFIRTFFDTLENRIREIRDSYDNGDIENYTIKVHSLKSTARIMGAKELSKLAEELEHAGMHMMRI
;
A
#
# COMPACT_ATOMS: atom_id res chain seq x y z
N MET A 1 -9.51 -19.97 2.04
CA MET A 1 -10.36 -19.42 0.97
C MET A 1 -9.63 -19.49 -0.36
N GLU A 2 -10.33 -19.88 -1.40
CA GLU A 2 -9.74 -19.84 -2.74
C GLU A 2 -9.93 -18.47 -3.37
N LEU A 3 -8.84 -17.91 -3.84
CA LEU A 3 -8.89 -16.68 -4.63
C LEU A 3 -9.36 -16.99 -6.05
N PRO A 4 -10.05 -16.06 -6.71
CA PRO A 4 -10.34 -16.20 -8.13
C PRO A 4 -9.08 -16.48 -8.93
N GLU A 5 -9.22 -17.19 -10.06
CA GLU A 5 -8.07 -17.61 -10.89
C GLU A 5 -7.15 -16.45 -11.23
N TYR A 6 -7.70 -15.30 -11.60
CA TYR A 6 -6.92 -14.13 -12.00
C TYR A 6 -6.17 -13.46 -10.83
N LEU A 7 -6.47 -13.84 -9.58
CA LEU A 7 -5.79 -13.31 -8.40
C LEU A 7 -4.86 -14.34 -7.75
N LYS A 8 -4.77 -15.56 -8.28
CA LYS A 8 -3.94 -16.61 -7.67
C LYS A 8 -2.46 -16.25 -7.64
N TRP A 9 -2.00 -15.42 -8.56
CA TRP A 9 -0.62 -14.95 -8.57
C TRP A 9 -0.23 -14.20 -7.28
N ILE A 10 -1.23 -13.69 -6.54
CA ILE A 10 -0.99 -12.98 -5.29
C ILE A 10 -0.30 -13.89 -4.26
N ASN A 11 -0.64 -15.18 -4.26
CA ASN A 11 -0.02 -16.15 -3.37
C ASN A 11 1.45 -16.40 -3.69
N GLU A 12 1.88 -16.07 -4.90
CA GLU A 12 3.27 -16.22 -5.34
C GLU A 12 4.11 -14.99 -5.00
N VAL A 13 3.47 -13.88 -4.66
CA VAL A 13 4.17 -12.65 -4.26
C VAL A 13 4.55 -12.78 -2.79
N LYS A 14 5.85 -12.75 -2.52
CA LYS A 14 6.38 -13.04 -1.18
C LYS A 14 5.99 -12.04 -0.11
N ASP A 15 5.70 -10.81 -0.48
CA ASP A 15 5.40 -9.74 0.48
C ASP A 15 3.91 -9.59 0.77
N ILE A 16 3.05 -10.43 0.18
CA ILE A 16 1.61 -10.39 0.41
C ILE A 16 1.17 -11.60 1.22
N ASP A 17 0.44 -11.34 2.31
CA ASP A 17 -0.16 -12.36 3.16
C ASP A 17 -1.68 -12.28 3.01
N PRO A 18 -2.28 -13.11 2.13
CA PRO A 18 -3.73 -13.05 1.90
C PRO A 18 -4.56 -13.34 3.14
N ASP A 19 -4.10 -14.25 4.01
CA ASP A 19 -4.85 -14.61 5.22
C ASP A 19 -4.95 -13.41 6.17
N GLU A 20 -3.86 -12.69 6.33
CA GLU A 20 -3.84 -11.46 7.13
C GLU A 20 -4.74 -10.39 6.51
N GLY A 21 -4.67 -10.23 5.19
CA GLY A 21 -5.52 -9.27 4.48
C GLY A 21 -7.00 -9.59 4.61
N ILE A 22 -7.39 -10.85 4.50
CA ILE A 22 -8.78 -11.28 4.67
C ILE A 22 -9.25 -11.00 6.09
N LYS A 23 -8.41 -11.30 7.07
CA LYS A 23 -8.72 -11.03 8.47
C LYS A 23 -8.98 -9.53 8.70
N ASN A 24 -8.15 -8.69 8.12
CA ASN A 24 -8.26 -7.23 8.27
C ASN A 24 -9.51 -6.68 7.57
N CYS A 25 -9.89 -7.25 6.43
CA CYS A 25 -11.07 -6.81 5.66
C CYS A 25 -12.37 -7.43 6.17
N GLY A 26 -12.28 -8.48 6.97
CA GLY A 26 -13.43 -9.15 7.58
C GLY A 26 -14.08 -10.25 6.74
N LYS A 27 -14.04 -10.12 5.42
CA LYS A 27 -14.65 -11.10 4.50
C LYS A 27 -13.76 -11.29 3.26
N PRO A 28 -13.71 -12.52 2.71
CA PRO A 28 -12.95 -12.79 1.50
C PRO A 28 -13.33 -11.92 0.31
N GLN A 29 -14.62 -11.69 0.10
CA GLN A 29 -15.10 -10.88 -1.02
C GLN A 29 -14.65 -9.42 -0.90
N GLN A 30 -14.62 -8.91 0.31
CA GLN A 30 -14.14 -7.54 0.56
C GLN A 30 -12.64 -7.44 0.29
N TYR A 31 -11.87 -8.45 0.67
CA TYR A 31 -10.45 -8.49 0.40
C TYR A 31 -10.16 -8.49 -1.11
N ILE A 32 -10.91 -9.28 -1.88
CA ILE A 32 -10.75 -9.35 -3.33
C ILE A 32 -11.01 -7.98 -3.97
N LYS A 33 -12.07 -7.30 -3.57
CA LYS A 33 -12.38 -5.96 -4.06
C LYS A 33 -11.29 -4.97 -3.68
N PHE A 34 -10.82 -5.06 -2.46
CA PHE A 34 -9.78 -4.17 -1.94
C PHE A 34 -8.47 -4.32 -2.73
N ILE A 35 -8.04 -5.56 -2.97
CA ILE A 35 -6.82 -5.84 -3.74
C ILE A 35 -6.97 -5.34 -5.17
N ARG A 36 -8.11 -5.57 -5.81
CA ARG A 36 -8.33 -5.12 -7.18
C ARG A 36 -8.18 -3.60 -7.25
N THR A 37 -8.86 -2.88 -6.37
CA THR A 37 -8.78 -1.42 -6.32
C THR A 37 -7.36 -0.96 -6.05
N PHE A 38 -6.66 -1.63 -5.14
CA PHE A 38 -5.28 -1.28 -4.81
C PHE A 38 -4.38 -1.37 -6.04
N PHE A 39 -4.42 -2.48 -6.77
CA PHE A 39 -3.55 -2.66 -7.94
C PHE A 39 -3.97 -1.75 -9.10
N ASP A 40 -5.27 -1.51 -9.27
CA ASP A 40 -5.76 -0.60 -10.31
C ASP A 40 -5.29 0.84 -10.08
N THR A 41 -5.11 1.24 -8.83
CA THR A 41 -4.73 2.61 -8.47
C THR A 41 -3.26 2.77 -8.09
N LEU A 42 -2.52 1.67 -7.97
CA LEU A 42 -1.15 1.70 -7.44
C LEU A 42 -0.22 2.59 -8.26
N GLU A 43 -0.27 2.47 -9.58
CA GLU A 43 0.58 3.27 -10.46
C GLU A 43 0.35 4.76 -10.27
N ASN A 44 -0.93 5.18 -10.20
CA ASN A 44 -1.28 6.57 -9.96
C ASN A 44 -0.83 7.04 -8.58
N ARG A 45 -0.95 6.20 -7.57
CA ARG A 45 -0.51 6.52 -6.21
C ARG A 45 0.99 6.76 -6.16
N ILE A 46 1.76 5.91 -6.82
CA ILE A 46 3.22 6.05 -6.88
C ILE A 46 3.58 7.33 -7.61
N ARG A 47 2.91 7.63 -8.71
CA ARG A 47 3.15 8.85 -9.49
C ARG A 47 2.88 10.10 -8.64
N GLU A 48 1.78 10.12 -7.90
CA GLU A 48 1.43 11.25 -7.03
C GLU A 48 2.46 11.46 -5.93
N ILE A 49 2.98 10.37 -5.35
CA ILE A 49 4.03 10.44 -4.34
C ILE A 49 5.29 11.05 -4.95
N ARG A 50 5.68 10.57 -6.14
CA ARG A 50 6.87 11.08 -6.84
C ARG A 50 6.72 12.55 -7.21
N ASP A 51 5.57 12.93 -7.75
CA ASP A 51 5.31 14.30 -8.14
C ASP A 51 5.37 15.25 -6.93
N SER A 52 4.79 14.84 -5.80
CA SER A 52 4.84 15.63 -4.58
C SER A 52 6.29 15.84 -4.11
N TYR A 53 7.09 14.78 -4.15
CA TYR A 53 8.50 14.85 -3.79
C TYR A 53 9.27 15.79 -4.74
N ASP A 54 9.09 15.60 -6.05
CA ASP A 54 9.81 16.37 -7.07
C ASP A 54 9.46 17.86 -7.02
N ASN A 55 8.22 18.17 -6.62
CA ASN A 55 7.76 19.56 -6.47
C ASN A 55 8.14 20.19 -5.12
N GLY A 56 8.81 19.44 -4.26
CA GLY A 56 9.18 19.94 -2.94
C GLY A 56 8.02 19.99 -1.95
N ASP A 57 6.89 19.41 -2.28
CA ASP A 57 5.71 19.38 -1.42
C ASP A 57 5.82 18.18 -0.46
N ILE A 58 6.67 18.33 0.54
CA ILE A 58 6.99 17.26 1.47
C ILE A 58 5.80 16.90 2.36
N GLU A 59 4.95 17.86 2.67
CA GLU A 59 3.74 17.59 3.45
C GLU A 59 2.82 16.62 2.72
N ASN A 60 2.49 16.91 1.45
CA ASN A 60 1.68 16.01 0.63
C ASN A 60 2.36 14.66 0.39
N TYR A 61 3.66 14.68 0.13
CA TYR A 61 4.45 13.45 0.01
C TYR A 61 4.26 12.56 1.23
N THR A 62 4.40 13.12 2.42
CA THR A 62 4.31 12.37 3.67
C THR A 62 2.90 11.82 3.90
N ILE A 63 1.87 12.63 3.60
CA ILE A 63 0.47 12.22 3.73
C ILE A 63 0.16 11.05 2.78
N LYS A 64 0.62 11.14 1.54
CA LYS A 64 0.36 10.11 0.52
C LYS A 64 1.10 8.80 0.84
N VAL A 65 2.32 8.90 1.34
CA VAL A 65 3.10 7.72 1.77
C VAL A 65 2.44 7.07 2.98
N HIS A 66 1.95 7.86 3.93
CA HIS A 66 1.22 7.34 5.08
C HIS A 66 -0.03 6.55 4.64
N SER A 67 -0.78 7.10 3.69
CA SER A 67 -1.94 6.41 3.14
C SER A 67 -1.56 5.09 2.49
N LEU A 68 -0.48 5.06 1.73
CA LEU A 68 0.04 3.84 1.10
C LEU A 68 0.44 2.81 2.15
N LYS A 69 1.11 3.24 3.21
CA LYS A 69 1.51 2.37 4.32
C LYS A 69 0.29 1.69 4.95
N SER A 70 -0.74 2.48 5.26
CA SER A 70 -1.95 1.97 5.89
C SER A 70 -2.68 0.98 4.98
N THR A 71 -2.80 1.30 3.70
CA THR A 71 -3.45 0.43 2.71
C THR A 71 -2.68 -0.88 2.55
N ALA A 72 -1.35 -0.81 2.44
CA ALA A 72 -0.51 -1.98 2.31
C ALA A 72 -0.61 -2.89 3.54
N ARG A 73 -0.67 -2.30 4.73
CA ARG A 73 -0.81 -3.05 5.98
C ARG A 73 -2.13 -3.83 6.01
N ILE A 74 -3.23 -3.17 5.65
CA ILE A 74 -4.55 -3.81 5.62
C ILE A 74 -4.55 -4.98 4.62
N MET A 75 -3.91 -4.80 3.48
CA MET A 75 -3.85 -5.81 2.43
C MET A 75 -2.97 -7.01 2.80
N GLY A 76 -2.09 -6.88 3.78
CA GLY A 76 -1.13 -7.91 4.15
C GLY A 76 0.19 -7.80 3.39
N ALA A 77 0.47 -6.69 2.74
CA ALA A 77 1.73 -6.44 2.03
C ALA A 77 2.76 -5.87 3.00
N LYS A 78 3.38 -6.75 3.77
CA LYS A 78 4.24 -6.35 4.89
C LYS A 78 5.49 -5.59 4.46
N GLU A 79 6.15 -6.04 3.39
CA GLU A 79 7.36 -5.38 2.92
C GLU A 79 7.06 -4.01 2.33
N LEU A 80 5.97 -3.89 1.56
CA LEU A 80 5.54 -2.61 1.03
C LEU A 80 5.16 -1.64 2.14
N SER A 81 4.46 -2.14 3.16
CA SER A 81 4.09 -1.34 4.32
C SER A 81 5.33 -0.84 5.06
N LYS A 82 6.32 -1.69 5.22
CA LYS A 82 7.58 -1.33 5.88
C LYS A 82 8.35 -0.28 5.08
N LEU A 83 8.44 -0.46 3.77
CA LEU A 83 9.10 0.51 2.90
C LEU A 83 8.39 1.87 2.97
N ALA A 84 7.06 1.87 2.92
CA ALA A 84 6.28 3.10 3.02
C ALA A 84 6.49 3.77 4.38
N GLU A 85 6.61 2.99 5.46
CA GLU A 85 6.91 3.53 6.78
C GLU A 85 8.26 4.23 6.80
N GLU A 86 9.28 3.65 6.19
CA GLU A 86 10.61 4.27 6.10
C GLU A 86 10.54 5.59 5.32
N LEU A 87 9.79 5.61 4.22
CA LEU A 87 9.60 6.83 3.43
C LEU A 87 8.83 7.89 4.21
N GLU A 88 7.84 7.48 4.99
CA GLU A 88 7.07 8.38 5.85
C GLU A 88 7.97 9.03 6.90
N HIS A 89 8.81 8.24 7.55
CA HIS A 89 9.75 8.76 8.56
C HIS A 89 10.71 9.76 7.95
N ALA A 90 11.22 9.47 6.76
CA ALA A 90 12.10 10.40 6.03
C ALA A 90 11.38 11.73 5.76
N GLY A 91 10.13 11.68 5.30
CA GLY A 91 9.33 12.87 5.06
C GLY A 91 9.08 13.69 6.32
N MET A 92 8.74 13.01 7.42
CA MET A 92 8.54 13.66 8.70
C MET A 92 9.81 14.34 9.22
N HIS A 93 10.95 13.69 9.01
CA HIS A 93 12.24 14.27 9.38
C HIS A 93 12.53 15.54 8.56
N MET A 94 12.27 15.51 7.26
CA MET A 94 12.47 16.66 6.37
C MET A 94 11.59 17.84 6.76
N MET A 95 10.36 17.59 7.24
CA MET A 95 9.46 18.65 7.67
C MET A 95 9.93 19.34 8.97
N ARG A 96 10.76 18.69 9.76
CA ARG A 96 11.26 19.23 11.02
C ARG A 96 12.51 20.10 10.83
N ILE A 97 13.11 20.03 9.68
CA ILE A 97 14.28 20.83 9.33
C ILE A 97 13.84 22.20 8.84
#